data_264eb470f2ee79a54d79a0c1e07e098a
#
_entry.id   264eb470f2ee79a54d79a0c1e07e098a
#
_cell.length_a   1.000
_cell.length_b   1.000
_cell.length_c   1.000
_cell.angle_alpha   90.00
_cell.angle_beta   90.00
_cell.angle_gamma   90.00
#
_symmetry.space_group_name_H-M   'P 1'
#
loop_
_entity.id
_entity.type
_entity.pdbx_description
1 polymer ?
#
loop_
_entity_poly.entity_id
_entity_poly.type
_entity_poly.pdbx_seq_one_letter_code
_entity_poly.pdbx_strand_id
1 'polypeptide(L)'
;MKLLILIAYFIVLITIGFVCRQKATDVNGFVLGGRSVGPWLTAFAYGTSYFSAVVFVGYAGQFGWRFGIAATWAGIGNALIGSLLAWVILGRRTRIMTQHLDSATMPQFFGERFQSKSLKIAASVIIFIFLIPYTASLYNGLSRLFGMAFHIDYSVCIVLMAILTAIYVIAGGYMATAINDFIQGIIMLAGIITIIVAVLHGKGGFMAALDGLGHVSDPTVSSTPGVFGSFFGPDPVSLLSVVILTSLGTWGLPQMVQKFYAIDNEDSIKKGTIISTIFALVVSGGCYFLGGFGRLFSDKIDIAANGYDSIIPTMLENLHPLLIALVVILVLSASMSTLSSLVIASSSTLTIDLIKDNVVKDMSDKKQVLCIRVLIVIFIAISAIIAVIQYKSAVTFIAQLMGISWGALAGSFLAPFLYSLYWKKTTKAACWTSFVFGCMIMVLNLVAGSHFPALLQSPINCGAFAMLIGLIIVPVVSLFTKKPDAALIENTFACYDKTSTVTQKTALGK
;
A
#
# COMPACT_ATOMS: atom_id res chain seq x y z
N MET A 1 22.07 1.28 -23.39
CA MET A 1 21.72 2.43 -22.54
C MET A 1 20.69 2.06 -21.47
N LYS A 2 19.50 1.52 -21.79
CA LYS A 2 18.47 1.11 -20.79
C LYS A 2 19.05 0.19 -19.71
N LEU A 3 19.83 -0.83 -20.09
CA LEU A 3 20.44 -1.79 -19.16
C LEU A 3 21.50 -1.17 -18.23
N LEU A 4 22.30 -0.25 -18.73
CA LEU A 4 23.31 0.45 -17.90
C LEU A 4 22.67 1.30 -16.79
N ILE A 5 21.58 2.01 -17.12
CA ILE A 5 20.84 2.81 -16.16
C ILE A 5 20.21 1.90 -15.10
N LEU A 6 19.67 0.76 -15.51
CA LEU A 6 19.11 -0.23 -14.61
C LEU A 6 20.15 -0.82 -13.65
N ILE A 7 21.32 -1.19 -14.17
CA ILE A 7 22.43 -1.71 -13.36
C ILE A 7 22.90 -0.64 -12.36
N ALA A 8 23.09 0.59 -12.79
CA ALA A 8 23.48 1.70 -11.92
C ALA A 8 22.44 1.92 -10.79
N TYR A 9 21.17 1.88 -11.14
CA TYR A 9 20.08 1.98 -10.16
C TYR A 9 20.18 0.89 -9.08
N PHE A 10 20.34 -0.37 -9.46
CA PHE A 10 20.44 -1.47 -8.49
C PHE A 10 21.72 -1.41 -7.65
N ILE A 11 22.85 -0.98 -8.23
CA ILE A 11 24.09 -0.77 -7.48
C ILE A 11 23.87 0.25 -6.36
N VAL A 12 23.18 1.35 -6.64
CA VAL A 12 22.85 2.38 -5.62
C VAL A 12 22.01 1.77 -4.51
N LEU A 13 20.90 1.07 -4.82
CA LEU A 13 20.02 0.48 -3.82
C LEU A 13 20.73 -0.54 -2.93
N ILE A 14 21.53 -1.41 -3.52
CA ILE A 14 22.29 -2.44 -2.81
C ILE A 14 23.35 -1.79 -1.91
N THR A 15 24.08 -0.79 -2.43
CA THR A 15 25.09 -0.06 -1.66
C THR A 15 24.47 0.58 -0.41
N ILE A 16 23.31 1.23 -0.54
CA ILE A 16 22.57 1.79 0.61
C ILE A 16 22.23 0.69 1.60
N GLY A 17 21.76 -0.48 1.13
CA GLY A 17 21.48 -1.63 1.98
C GLY A 17 22.69 -2.03 2.84
N PHE A 18 23.87 -2.14 2.24
CA PHE A 18 25.10 -2.48 2.96
C PHE A 18 25.58 -1.38 3.90
N VAL A 19 25.52 -0.11 3.50
CA VAL A 19 25.88 1.03 4.36
C VAL A 19 24.99 1.09 5.61
N CYS A 20 23.71 0.83 5.46
CA CYS A 20 22.77 0.86 6.59
C CYS A 20 22.81 -0.37 7.49
N ARG A 21 23.56 -1.41 7.14
CA ARG A 21 23.62 -2.68 7.87
C ARG A 21 23.96 -2.52 9.36
N GLN A 22 24.78 -1.55 9.70
CA GLN A 22 25.19 -1.27 11.09
C GLN A 22 24.02 -0.78 11.96
N LYS A 23 22.99 -0.17 11.36
CA LYS A 23 21.76 0.30 12.04
C LYS A 23 20.67 -0.77 12.16
N ALA A 24 20.91 -1.96 11.61
CA ALA A 24 19.95 -3.07 11.53
C ALA A 24 20.42 -4.28 12.36
N THR A 25 20.98 -4.04 13.54
CA THR A 25 21.60 -5.07 14.40
C THR A 25 20.65 -5.63 15.47
N ASP A 26 19.68 -4.85 15.89
CA ASP A 26 18.61 -5.19 16.82
C ASP A 26 17.23 -5.09 16.15
N VAL A 27 16.19 -5.58 16.84
CA VAL A 27 14.83 -5.63 16.29
C VAL A 27 14.28 -4.23 16.01
N ASN A 28 14.46 -3.28 16.95
CA ASN A 28 13.97 -1.91 16.80
C ASN A 28 14.67 -1.19 15.64
N GLY A 29 15.98 -1.32 15.50
CA GLY A 29 16.74 -0.78 14.37
C GLY A 29 16.32 -1.41 13.04
N PHE A 30 16.14 -2.75 13.00
CA PHE A 30 15.77 -3.46 11.77
C PHE A 30 14.32 -3.17 11.33
N VAL A 31 13.36 -3.09 12.26
CA VAL A 31 11.91 -2.98 11.96
C VAL A 31 11.43 -1.53 11.91
N LEU A 32 12.00 -0.62 12.72
CA LEU A 32 11.53 0.75 12.89
C LEU A 32 12.61 1.82 12.68
N GLY A 33 13.83 1.43 12.29
CA GLY A 33 14.92 2.40 12.14
C GLY A 33 15.28 3.12 13.45
N GLY A 34 15.07 2.47 14.60
CA GLY A 34 15.31 3.05 15.92
C GLY A 34 14.32 4.16 16.32
N ARG A 35 13.17 4.27 15.67
CA ARG A 35 12.17 5.35 15.87
C ARG A 35 12.75 6.76 15.74
N SER A 36 13.74 6.93 14.85
CA SER A 36 14.50 8.18 14.67
C SER A 36 14.47 8.68 13.22
N VAL A 37 13.45 8.31 12.47
CA VAL A 37 13.34 8.63 11.05
C VAL A 37 12.73 10.02 10.86
N GLY A 38 13.47 10.92 10.22
CA GLY A 38 13.05 12.30 9.99
C GLY A 38 11.89 12.45 9.00
N PRO A 39 11.34 13.69 8.87
CA PRO A 39 10.08 13.93 8.15
C PRO A 39 10.14 13.60 6.66
N TRP A 40 11.24 13.89 5.99
CA TRP A 40 11.40 13.62 4.56
C TRP A 40 11.43 12.14 4.26
N LEU A 41 12.25 11.39 5.00
CA LEU A 41 12.35 9.94 4.80
C LEU A 41 11.02 9.24 5.15
N THR A 42 10.36 9.65 6.24
CA THR A 42 9.08 9.05 6.64
C THR A 42 7.96 9.37 5.65
N ALA A 43 7.87 10.63 5.17
CA ALA A 43 6.84 11.05 4.23
C ALA A 43 7.00 10.36 2.86
N PHE A 44 8.23 10.28 2.37
CA PHE A 44 8.53 9.56 1.13
C PHE A 44 8.31 8.06 1.31
N ALA A 45 8.77 7.45 2.41
CA ALA A 45 8.51 6.05 2.70
C ALA A 45 7.01 5.73 2.81
N TYR A 46 6.20 6.65 3.38
CA TYR A 46 4.74 6.52 3.38
C TYR A 46 4.19 6.59 1.95
N GLY A 47 4.53 7.63 1.20
CA GLY A 47 4.05 7.84 -0.16
C GLY A 47 4.44 6.71 -1.10
N THR A 48 5.71 6.36 -1.18
CA THR A 48 6.21 5.31 -2.09
C THR A 48 5.73 3.90 -1.73
N SER A 49 5.47 3.61 -0.45
CA SER A 49 4.88 2.34 -0.02
C SER A 49 3.41 2.19 -0.43
N TYR A 50 2.76 3.28 -0.77
CA TYR A 50 1.38 3.34 -1.18
C TYR A 50 1.22 3.25 -2.71
N PHE A 51 2.11 3.89 -3.47
CA PHE A 51 2.01 3.99 -4.92
C PHE A 51 3.02 3.06 -5.59
N SER A 52 2.53 2.00 -6.18
CA SER A 52 3.31 0.91 -6.76
C SER A 52 2.97 0.67 -8.22
N ALA A 53 3.61 -0.35 -8.82
CA ALA A 53 3.20 -0.86 -10.14
C ALA A 53 1.73 -1.24 -10.20
N VAL A 54 1.13 -1.67 -9.09
CA VAL A 54 -0.31 -1.99 -9.04
C VAL A 54 -1.16 -0.76 -9.34
N VAL A 55 -0.79 0.40 -8.77
CA VAL A 55 -1.49 1.65 -9.03
C VAL A 55 -1.19 2.14 -10.44
N PHE A 56 0.07 2.15 -10.87
CA PHE A 56 0.47 2.69 -12.16
C PHE A 56 0.00 1.83 -13.34
N VAL A 57 0.14 0.51 -13.29
CA VAL A 57 -0.22 -0.40 -14.37
C VAL A 57 -1.66 -0.88 -14.24
N GLY A 58 -1.99 -1.48 -13.09
CA GLY A 58 -3.29 -2.12 -12.86
C GLY A 58 -4.41 -1.10 -12.67
N TYR A 59 -4.34 -0.30 -11.62
CA TYR A 59 -5.44 0.61 -11.26
C TYR A 59 -5.61 1.77 -12.24
N ALA A 60 -4.52 2.45 -12.62
CA ALA A 60 -4.59 3.54 -13.57
C ALA A 60 -5.15 3.08 -14.93
N GLY A 61 -4.69 1.92 -15.43
CA GLY A 61 -5.21 1.34 -16.67
C GLY A 61 -6.70 0.97 -16.56
N GLN A 62 -7.04 0.09 -15.61
CA GLN A 62 -8.40 -0.42 -15.45
C GLN A 62 -9.41 0.68 -15.13
N PHE A 63 -9.10 1.56 -14.17
CA PHE A 63 -10.05 2.60 -13.76
C PHE A 63 -10.10 3.76 -14.74
N GLY A 64 -8.97 4.11 -15.36
CA GLY A 64 -8.96 5.07 -16.46
C GLY A 64 -9.81 4.60 -17.63
N TRP A 65 -9.71 3.34 -18.01
CA TRP A 65 -10.56 2.76 -19.05
C TRP A 65 -12.04 2.76 -18.68
N ARG A 66 -12.34 2.39 -17.42
CA ARG A 66 -13.72 2.29 -16.94
C ARG A 66 -14.38 3.65 -16.73
N PHE A 67 -13.67 4.62 -16.15
CA PHE A 67 -14.23 5.88 -15.68
C PHE A 67 -13.78 7.10 -16.50
N GLY A 68 -12.84 6.95 -17.44
CA GLY A 68 -12.24 8.07 -18.14
C GLY A 68 -11.47 8.99 -17.22
N ILE A 69 -11.50 10.30 -17.49
CA ILE A 69 -10.78 11.31 -16.69
C ILE A 69 -11.26 11.37 -15.23
N ALA A 70 -12.50 10.94 -14.96
CA ALA A 70 -13.05 10.86 -13.61
C ALA A 70 -12.26 9.90 -12.67
N ALA A 71 -11.46 8.97 -13.22
CA ALA A 71 -10.55 8.14 -12.42
C ALA A 71 -9.59 8.98 -11.55
N THR A 72 -9.31 10.23 -11.94
CA THR A 72 -8.48 11.18 -11.18
C THR A 72 -9.00 11.41 -9.76
N TRP A 73 -10.29 11.23 -9.50
CA TRP A 73 -10.87 11.30 -8.16
C TRP A 73 -10.27 10.28 -7.18
N ALA A 74 -9.85 9.11 -7.67
CA ALA A 74 -9.13 8.16 -6.83
C ALA A 74 -7.80 8.76 -6.34
N GLY A 75 -7.06 9.43 -7.21
CA GLY A 75 -5.82 10.11 -6.84
C GLY A 75 -6.02 11.28 -5.87
N ILE A 76 -7.06 12.09 -6.09
CA ILE A 76 -7.44 13.19 -5.16
C ILE A 76 -7.84 12.62 -3.81
N GLY A 77 -8.66 11.59 -3.77
CA GLY A 77 -9.02 10.89 -2.54
C GLY A 77 -7.81 10.32 -1.80
N ASN A 78 -6.87 9.75 -2.54
CA ASN A 78 -5.61 9.24 -1.98
C ASN A 78 -4.76 10.35 -1.34
N ALA A 79 -4.72 11.53 -1.93
CA ALA A 79 -4.01 12.67 -1.36
C ALA A 79 -4.72 13.22 -0.11
N LEU A 80 -6.03 13.43 -0.18
CA LEU A 80 -6.78 14.08 0.90
C LEU A 80 -7.14 13.11 2.03
N ILE A 81 -7.69 11.93 1.72
CA ILE A 81 -8.13 10.97 2.73
C ILE A 81 -6.98 10.01 3.08
N GLY A 82 -6.33 9.44 2.06
CA GLY A 82 -5.29 8.43 2.24
C GLY A 82 -3.97 8.97 2.80
N SER A 83 -3.67 10.27 2.57
CA SER A 83 -2.48 10.91 3.09
C SER A 83 -2.82 12.00 4.11
N LEU A 84 -3.36 13.15 3.72
CA LEU A 84 -3.58 14.28 4.62
C LEU A 84 -4.32 13.88 5.90
N LEU A 85 -5.53 13.32 5.77
CA LEU A 85 -6.33 12.92 6.94
C LEU A 85 -5.70 11.76 7.71
N ALA A 86 -5.05 10.80 7.04
CA ALA A 86 -4.35 9.71 7.72
C ALA A 86 -3.23 10.25 8.64
N TRP A 87 -2.41 11.18 8.16
CA TRP A 87 -1.36 11.79 8.95
C TRP A 87 -1.90 12.63 10.11
N VAL A 88 -2.93 13.45 9.87
CA VAL A 88 -3.55 14.31 10.90
C VAL A 88 -4.22 13.47 11.98
N ILE A 89 -4.96 12.44 11.59
CA ILE A 89 -5.77 11.63 12.51
C ILE A 89 -4.89 10.56 13.17
N LEU A 90 -4.12 9.80 12.42
CA LEU A 90 -3.39 8.65 12.96
C LEU A 90 -1.98 9.01 13.44
N GLY A 91 -1.26 9.90 12.75
CA GLY A 91 0.18 10.10 12.92
C GLY A 91 0.62 10.29 14.36
N ARG A 92 0.17 11.35 15.01
CA ARG A 92 0.56 11.67 16.39
C ARG A 92 0.11 10.62 17.39
N ARG A 93 -1.16 10.22 17.35
CA ARG A 93 -1.71 9.26 18.30
C ARG A 93 -1.10 7.88 18.18
N THR A 94 -0.88 7.42 16.97
CA THR A 94 -0.17 6.16 16.72
C THR A 94 1.24 6.20 17.28
N ARG A 95 2.01 7.26 16.98
CA ARG A 95 3.41 7.37 17.44
C ARG A 95 3.52 7.34 18.96
N ILE A 96 2.68 8.10 19.65
CA ILE A 96 2.71 8.23 21.12
C ILE A 96 2.27 6.91 21.78
N MET A 97 1.12 6.36 21.39
CA MET A 97 0.57 5.16 22.04
C MET A 97 1.44 3.93 21.76
N THR A 98 1.94 3.76 20.55
CA THR A 98 2.80 2.61 20.22
C THR A 98 4.14 2.65 20.94
N GLN A 99 4.66 3.84 21.21
CA GLN A 99 5.86 3.95 22.04
C GLN A 99 5.56 3.69 23.51
N HIS A 100 4.45 4.18 24.03
CA HIS A 100 4.04 3.93 25.41
C HIS A 100 3.80 2.44 25.68
N LEU A 101 3.20 1.74 24.72
CA LEU A 101 2.95 0.29 24.77
C LEU A 101 4.15 -0.56 24.33
N ASP A 102 5.28 0.06 23.99
CA ASP A 102 6.48 -0.58 23.42
C ASP A 102 6.17 -1.53 22.24
N SER A 103 5.24 -1.11 21.38
CA SER A 103 4.77 -1.92 20.25
C SER A 103 5.55 -1.61 18.98
N ALA A 104 6.17 -2.61 18.37
CA ALA A 104 6.88 -2.49 17.10
C ALA A 104 6.02 -2.87 15.88
N THR A 105 4.94 -3.60 16.08
CA THR A 105 4.03 -4.09 15.05
C THR A 105 2.58 -3.78 15.38
N MET A 106 1.71 -3.80 14.37
CA MET A 106 0.26 -3.63 14.57
C MET A 106 -0.36 -4.77 15.42
N PRO A 107 -0.02 -6.07 15.24
CA PRO A 107 -0.49 -7.12 16.13
C PRO A 107 -0.05 -6.92 17.58
N GLN A 108 1.19 -6.50 17.81
CA GLN A 108 1.67 -6.20 19.15
C GLN A 108 0.86 -5.07 19.79
N PHE A 109 0.54 -4.02 19.03
CA PHE A 109 -0.34 -2.94 19.49
C PHE A 109 -1.69 -3.49 19.96
N PHE A 110 -2.36 -4.36 19.19
CA PHE A 110 -3.61 -4.98 19.62
C PHE A 110 -3.43 -5.87 20.85
N GLY A 111 -2.33 -6.63 20.89
CA GLY A 111 -1.99 -7.48 22.02
C GLY A 111 -1.88 -6.70 23.33
N GLU A 112 -1.09 -5.62 23.32
CA GLU A 112 -0.83 -4.79 24.51
C GLU A 112 -2.04 -3.90 24.86
N ARG A 113 -2.70 -3.30 23.87
CA ARG A 113 -3.88 -2.43 24.08
C ARG A 113 -5.04 -3.15 24.74
N PHE A 114 -5.23 -4.44 24.45
CA PHE A 114 -6.34 -5.25 24.94
C PHE A 114 -5.90 -6.37 25.88
N GLN A 115 -4.63 -6.47 26.22
CA GLN A 115 -4.03 -7.57 26.97
C GLN A 115 -4.51 -8.93 26.45
N SER A 116 -4.38 -9.12 25.12
CA SER A 116 -4.96 -10.26 24.43
C SER A 116 -3.97 -10.93 23.48
N LYS A 117 -3.36 -12.01 23.95
CA LYS A 117 -2.48 -12.85 23.14
C LYS A 117 -3.19 -13.39 21.89
N SER A 118 -4.47 -13.72 21.99
CA SER A 118 -5.25 -14.26 20.87
C SER A 118 -5.49 -13.22 19.77
N LEU A 119 -5.76 -11.95 20.11
CA LEU A 119 -5.86 -10.86 19.10
C LEU A 119 -4.52 -10.64 18.40
N LYS A 120 -3.42 -10.66 19.14
CA LYS A 120 -2.08 -10.53 18.59
C LYS A 120 -1.78 -11.63 17.58
N ILE A 121 -2.04 -12.89 17.92
CA ILE A 121 -1.84 -14.04 17.02
C ILE A 121 -2.74 -13.94 15.80
N ALA A 122 -4.04 -13.64 15.96
CA ALA A 122 -4.97 -13.53 14.87
C ALA A 122 -4.56 -12.41 13.88
N ALA A 123 -4.19 -11.24 14.39
CA ALA A 123 -3.72 -10.14 13.57
C ALA A 123 -2.45 -10.52 12.78
N SER A 124 -1.50 -11.24 13.43
CA SER A 124 -0.27 -11.70 12.77
C SER A 124 -0.54 -12.63 11.61
N VAL A 125 -1.44 -13.60 11.81
CA VAL A 125 -1.84 -14.57 10.77
C VAL A 125 -2.56 -13.87 9.61
N ILE A 126 -3.49 -12.97 9.91
CA ILE A 126 -4.24 -12.20 8.90
C ILE A 126 -3.26 -11.37 8.06
N ILE A 127 -2.34 -10.65 8.69
CA ILE A 127 -1.34 -9.83 7.99
C ILE A 127 -0.49 -10.69 7.08
N PHE A 128 0.06 -11.78 7.57
CA PHE A 128 0.93 -12.65 6.79
C PHE A 128 0.22 -13.21 5.56
N ILE A 129 -0.99 -13.75 5.73
CA ILE A 129 -1.76 -14.36 4.64
C ILE A 129 -2.16 -13.32 3.59
N PHE A 130 -2.76 -12.21 4.01
CA PHE A 130 -3.34 -11.25 3.05
C PHE A 130 -2.35 -10.25 2.45
N LEU A 131 -1.11 -10.15 2.96
CA LEU A 131 -0.05 -9.43 2.25
C LEU A 131 0.52 -10.22 1.07
N ILE A 132 0.35 -11.54 1.01
CA ILE A 132 0.84 -12.38 -0.11
C ILE A 132 0.18 -12.00 -1.44
N PRO A 133 -1.17 -11.92 -1.58
CA PRO A 133 -1.80 -11.50 -2.84
C PRO A 133 -1.37 -10.11 -3.28
N TYR A 134 -1.18 -9.18 -2.35
CA TYR A 134 -0.68 -7.85 -2.66
C TYR A 134 0.73 -7.90 -3.24
N THR A 135 1.63 -8.65 -2.62
CA THR A 135 3.00 -8.81 -3.12
C THR A 135 3.02 -9.50 -4.48
N ALA A 136 2.18 -10.51 -4.70
CA ALA A 136 2.04 -11.16 -6.01
C ALA A 136 1.55 -10.18 -7.09
N SER A 137 0.60 -9.29 -6.78
CA SER A 137 0.11 -8.29 -7.71
C SER A 137 1.19 -7.28 -8.14
N LEU A 138 2.15 -6.97 -7.25
CA LEU A 138 3.30 -6.12 -7.56
C LEU A 138 4.23 -6.77 -8.58
N TYR A 139 4.54 -8.06 -8.42
CA TYR A 139 5.35 -8.80 -9.38
C TYR A 139 4.65 -8.86 -10.74
N ASN A 140 3.33 -9.05 -10.77
CA ASN A 140 2.54 -9.05 -12.00
C ASN A 140 2.64 -7.70 -12.74
N GLY A 141 2.42 -6.58 -12.04
CA GLY A 141 2.51 -5.25 -12.64
C GLY A 141 3.90 -4.91 -13.17
N LEU A 142 4.92 -5.26 -12.40
CA LEU A 142 6.31 -5.02 -12.78
C LEU A 142 6.71 -5.82 -14.02
N SER A 143 6.35 -7.10 -14.06
CA SER A 143 6.74 -8.00 -15.15
C SER A 143 6.09 -7.64 -16.48
N ARG A 144 4.87 -7.07 -16.47
CA ARG A 144 4.20 -6.56 -17.69
C ARG A 144 5.03 -5.47 -18.36
N LEU A 145 5.51 -4.50 -17.59
CA LEU A 145 6.33 -3.40 -18.12
C LEU A 145 7.73 -3.86 -18.54
N PHE A 146 8.35 -4.77 -17.79
CA PHE A 146 9.64 -5.32 -18.18
C PHE A 146 9.54 -6.14 -19.47
N GLY A 147 8.50 -6.95 -19.61
CA GLY A 147 8.23 -7.68 -20.85
C GLY A 147 8.13 -6.75 -22.06
N MET A 148 7.39 -5.66 -21.93
CA MET A 148 7.28 -4.62 -22.96
C MET A 148 8.61 -3.93 -23.25
N ALA A 149 9.37 -3.54 -22.22
CA ALA A 149 10.57 -2.73 -22.38
C ALA A 149 11.81 -3.49 -22.86
N PHE A 150 11.94 -4.78 -22.48
CA PHE A 150 13.15 -5.60 -22.68
C PHE A 150 12.91 -6.89 -23.46
N HIS A 151 11.66 -7.25 -23.73
CA HIS A 151 11.29 -8.53 -24.37
C HIS A 151 11.83 -9.76 -23.60
N ILE A 152 11.84 -9.69 -22.27
CA ILE A 152 12.28 -10.76 -21.37
C ILE A 152 11.06 -11.55 -20.90
N ASP A 153 11.24 -12.88 -20.73
CA ASP A 153 10.19 -13.74 -20.17
C ASP A 153 9.72 -13.26 -18.79
N TYR A 154 8.42 -13.30 -18.62
CA TYR A 154 7.74 -12.84 -17.42
C TYR A 154 8.26 -13.52 -16.14
N SER A 155 8.46 -14.83 -16.17
CA SER A 155 8.91 -15.59 -14.99
C SER A 155 10.35 -15.23 -14.61
N VAL A 156 11.19 -14.96 -15.61
CA VAL A 156 12.57 -14.48 -15.39
C VAL A 156 12.56 -13.11 -14.71
N CYS A 157 11.70 -12.19 -15.14
CA CYS A 157 11.55 -10.88 -14.50
C CYS A 157 11.15 -11.01 -13.02
N ILE A 158 10.16 -11.86 -12.70
CA ILE A 158 9.73 -12.09 -11.31
C ILE A 158 10.90 -12.58 -10.45
N VAL A 159 11.62 -13.59 -10.91
CA VAL A 159 12.74 -14.18 -10.16
C VAL A 159 13.85 -13.15 -9.92
N LEU A 160 14.23 -12.38 -10.92
CA LEU A 160 15.23 -11.32 -10.79
C LEU A 160 14.81 -10.27 -9.76
N MET A 161 13.56 -9.80 -9.83
CA MET A 161 13.04 -8.81 -8.89
C MET A 161 12.96 -9.35 -7.46
N ALA A 162 12.55 -10.60 -7.30
CA ALA A 162 12.50 -11.28 -6.00
C ALA A 162 13.90 -11.34 -5.35
N ILE A 163 14.91 -11.76 -6.10
CA ILE A 163 16.30 -11.84 -5.62
C ILE A 163 16.83 -10.45 -5.26
N LEU A 164 16.64 -9.45 -6.11
CA LEU A 164 17.13 -8.09 -5.87
C LEU A 164 16.48 -7.46 -4.66
N THR A 165 15.15 -7.63 -4.49
CA THR A 165 14.44 -7.17 -3.30
C THR A 165 15.00 -7.83 -2.04
N ALA A 166 15.18 -9.15 -2.05
CA ALA A 166 15.71 -9.87 -0.90
C ALA A 166 17.07 -9.34 -0.47
N ILE A 167 18.00 -9.13 -1.42
CA ILE A 167 19.37 -8.71 -1.13
C ILE A 167 19.40 -7.40 -0.31
N TYR A 168 18.77 -6.33 -0.80
CA TYR A 168 18.93 -5.03 -0.13
C TYR A 168 18.08 -4.92 1.15
N VAL A 169 16.92 -5.57 1.22
CA VAL A 169 16.07 -5.55 2.42
C VAL A 169 16.72 -6.34 3.55
N ILE A 170 17.24 -7.54 3.26
CA ILE A 170 17.93 -8.38 4.24
C ILE A 170 19.18 -7.67 4.80
N ALA A 171 19.92 -6.95 3.96
CA ALA A 171 21.13 -6.25 4.39
C ALA A 171 20.81 -5.09 5.34
N GLY A 172 19.92 -4.18 4.97
CA GLY A 172 19.82 -2.87 5.61
C GLY A 172 18.57 -2.60 6.45
N GLY A 173 17.55 -3.46 6.44
CA GLY A 173 16.32 -3.29 7.20
C GLY A 173 15.59 -1.98 6.88
N TYR A 174 14.83 -1.46 7.86
CA TYR A 174 13.96 -0.28 7.68
C TYR A 174 14.69 1.00 7.26
N MET A 175 15.87 1.28 7.82
CA MET A 175 16.59 2.51 7.48
C MET A 175 17.07 2.52 6.02
N ALA A 176 17.55 1.38 5.53
CA ALA A 176 17.92 1.26 4.11
C ALA A 176 16.70 1.43 3.19
N THR A 177 15.57 0.83 3.56
CA THR A 177 14.34 0.99 2.78
C THR A 177 13.87 2.45 2.78
N ALA A 178 13.89 3.15 3.91
CA ALA A 178 13.48 4.56 3.99
C ALA A 178 14.37 5.51 3.15
N ILE A 179 15.67 5.27 3.10
CA ILE A 179 16.59 6.05 2.24
C ILE A 179 16.34 5.72 0.77
N ASN A 180 16.19 4.43 0.44
CA ASN A 180 15.84 4.01 -0.92
C ASN A 180 14.49 4.60 -1.34
N ASP A 181 13.48 4.57 -0.47
CA ASP A 181 12.16 5.14 -0.71
C ASP A 181 12.23 6.65 -1.02
N PHE A 182 13.13 7.38 -0.37
CA PHE A 182 13.34 8.80 -0.65
C PHE A 182 13.88 9.02 -2.08
N ILE A 183 14.92 8.28 -2.49
CA ILE A 183 15.49 8.37 -3.85
C ILE A 183 14.43 7.94 -4.88
N GLN A 184 13.77 6.83 -4.64
CA GLN A 184 12.73 6.28 -5.49
C GLN A 184 11.55 7.24 -5.65
N GLY A 185 11.16 7.92 -4.57
CA GLY A 185 10.10 8.91 -4.60
C GLY A 185 10.44 10.14 -5.44
N ILE A 186 11.68 10.59 -5.44
CA ILE A 186 12.13 11.68 -6.34
C ILE A 186 11.99 11.23 -7.81
N ILE A 187 12.41 9.99 -8.11
CA ILE A 187 12.27 9.41 -9.44
C ILE A 187 10.79 9.32 -9.85
N MET A 188 9.92 8.91 -8.92
CA MET A 188 8.47 8.83 -9.17
C MET A 188 7.86 10.19 -9.47
N LEU A 189 8.20 11.24 -8.70
CA LEU A 189 7.72 12.60 -8.91
C LEU A 189 8.10 13.14 -10.30
N ALA A 190 9.39 13.07 -10.62
CA ALA A 190 9.88 13.55 -11.92
C ALA A 190 9.36 12.70 -13.08
N GLY A 191 9.35 11.38 -12.90
CA GLY A 191 8.94 10.43 -13.93
C GLY A 191 7.48 10.58 -14.32
N ILE A 192 6.55 10.63 -13.36
CA ILE A 192 5.12 10.71 -13.66
C ILE A 192 4.76 12.00 -14.43
N ILE A 193 5.32 13.14 -14.02
CA ILE A 193 5.11 14.43 -14.70
C ILE A 193 5.61 14.35 -16.14
N THR A 194 6.82 13.83 -16.33
CA THR A 194 7.44 13.71 -17.67
C THR A 194 6.61 12.80 -18.58
N ILE A 195 6.12 11.67 -18.05
CA ILE A 195 5.32 10.70 -18.82
C ILE A 195 3.98 11.30 -19.22
N ILE A 196 3.27 11.99 -18.31
CA ILE A 196 2.01 12.66 -18.60
C ILE A 196 2.21 13.66 -19.73
N VAL A 197 3.22 14.53 -19.64
CA VAL A 197 3.53 15.53 -20.68
C VAL A 197 3.81 14.85 -22.02
N ALA A 198 4.62 13.78 -22.04
CA ALA A 198 4.97 13.07 -23.26
C ALA A 198 3.76 12.39 -23.93
N VAL A 199 2.91 11.71 -23.15
CA VAL A 199 1.71 11.03 -23.67
C VAL A 199 0.70 12.03 -24.21
N LEU A 200 0.43 13.12 -23.47
CA LEU A 200 -0.51 14.16 -23.91
C LEU A 200 0.01 14.93 -25.12
N HIS A 201 1.31 15.21 -25.18
CA HIS A 201 1.92 15.84 -26.36
C HIS A 201 1.71 14.99 -27.62
N GLY A 202 1.85 13.67 -27.52
CA GLY A 202 1.56 12.73 -28.59
C GLY A 202 0.09 12.69 -29.05
N LYS A 203 -0.83 13.26 -28.27
CA LYS A 203 -2.26 13.40 -28.59
C LYS A 203 -2.69 14.86 -28.90
N GLY A 204 -1.74 15.73 -29.22
CA GLY A 204 -1.99 17.13 -29.55
C GLY A 204 -2.11 18.07 -28.34
N GLY A 205 -1.68 17.61 -27.15
CA GLY A 205 -1.76 18.36 -25.90
C GLY A 205 -2.99 18.05 -25.06
N PHE A 206 -3.05 18.62 -23.86
CA PHE A 206 -4.11 18.32 -22.89
C PHE A 206 -5.53 18.63 -23.40
N MET A 207 -5.74 19.80 -24.02
CA MET A 207 -7.06 20.19 -24.47
C MET A 207 -7.56 19.32 -25.64
N ALA A 208 -6.69 18.96 -26.58
CA ALA A 208 -7.03 18.06 -27.67
C ALA A 208 -7.31 16.62 -27.15
N ALA A 209 -6.55 16.16 -26.19
CA ALA A 209 -6.79 14.86 -25.56
C ALA A 209 -8.13 14.83 -24.79
N LEU A 210 -8.47 15.92 -24.09
CA LEU A 210 -9.74 16.03 -23.37
C LEU A 210 -10.94 16.11 -24.33
N ASP A 211 -10.83 16.88 -25.40
CA ASP A 211 -11.82 16.94 -26.46
C ASP A 211 -11.99 15.55 -27.12
N GLY A 212 -10.87 14.86 -27.41
CA GLY A 212 -10.90 13.50 -27.91
C GLY A 212 -11.66 12.53 -27.01
N LEU A 213 -11.50 12.61 -25.67
CA LEU A 213 -12.30 11.82 -24.74
C LEU A 213 -13.79 12.14 -24.78
N GLY A 214 -14.15 13.40 -25.06
CA GLY A 214 -15.53 13.83 -25.26
C GLY A 214 -16.21 13.18 -26.46
N HIS A 215 -15.45 12.71 -27.44
CA HIS A 215 -15.94 12.03 -28.62
C HIS A 215 -15.90 10.50 -28.55
N VAL A 216 -15.28 9.92 -27.49
CA VAL A 216 -15.28 8.47 -27.28
C VAL A 216 -16.68 8.00 -26.89
N SER A 217 -17.20 7.04 -27.65
CA SER A 217 -18.48 6.38 -27.38
C SER A 217 -18.27 4.89 -27.13
N ASP A 218 -18.88 4.37 -26.08
CA ASP A 218 -18.96 2.96 -25.79
C ASP A 218 -20.35 2.62 -25.25
N PRO A 219 -21.31 2.26 -26.12
CA PRO A 219 -22.68 1.96 -25.72
C PRO A 219 -22.81 0.80 -24.73
N THR A 220 -21.79 -0.06 -24.61
CA THR A 220 -21.80 -1.17 -23.64
C THR A 220 -21.55 -0.68 -22.22
N VAL A 221 -20.93 0.50 -22.07
CA VAL A 221 -20.64 1.13 -20.78
C VAL A 221 -21.64 2.23 -20.45
N SER A 222 -21.95 3.11 -21.41
CA SER A 222 -22.91 4.20 -21.24
C SER A 222 -23.42 4.71 -22.58
N SER A 223 -24.71 5.02 -22.64
CA SER A 223 -25.32 5.68 -23.81
C SER A 223 -25.11 7.19 -23.82
N THR A 224 -24.52 7.77 -22.75
CA THR A 224 -24.31 9.23 -22.64
C THR A 224 -23.07 9.65 -23.44
N PRO A 225 -23.22 10.54 -24.46
CA PRO A 225 -22.07 11.05 -25.19
C PRO A 225 -21.11 11.81 -24.26
N GLY A 226 -19.80 11.69 -24.50
CA GLY A 226 -18.76 12.43 -23.78
C GLY A 226 -18.56 12.02 -22.32
N VAL A 227 -19.19 10.93 -21.88
CA VAL A 227 -19.17 10.50 -20.48
C VAL A 227 -17.75 10.25 -19.93
N PHE A 228 -16.81 9.81 -20.76
CA PHE A 228 -15.42 9.57 -20.35
C PHE A 228 -14.60 10.86 -20.13
N GLY A 229 -15.05 11.98 -20.72
CA GLY A 229 -14.54 13.34 -20.43
C GLY A 229 -15.27 14.03 -19.28
N SER A 230 -16.30 13.42 -18.70
CA SER A 230 -17.13 14.03 -17.66
C SER A 230 -16.50 13.95 -16.25
N PHE A 231 -17.01 14.81 -15.36
CA PHE A 231 -16.49 14.95 -14.00
C PHE A 231 -16.68 13.69 -13.12
N PHE A 232 -17.76 12.95 -13.30
CA PHE A 232 -18.07 11.75 -12.49
C PHE A 232 -17.95 10.43 -13.25
N GLY A 233 -17.74 10.48 -14.56
CA GLY A 233 -17.65 9.28 -15.39
C GLY A 233 -18.98 8.52 -15.53
N PRO A 234 -18.94 7.31 -16.13
CA PRO A 234 -20.14 6.52 -16.40
C PRO A 234 -20.72 5.79 -15.18
N ASP A 235 -19.91 5.54 -14.12
CA ASP A 235 -20.33 4.77 -12.95
C ASP A 235 -19.77 5.41 -11.65
N PRO A 236 -20.43 6.48 -11.15
CA PRO A 236 -19.96 7.21 -9.97
C PRO A 236 -19.95 6.37 -8.69
N VAL A 237 -20.82 5.37 -8.56
CA VAL A 237 -20.91 4.53 -7.34
C VAL A 237 -19.70 3.61 -7.24
N SER A 238 -19.34 2.94 -8.33
CA SER A 238 -18.12 2.12 -8.33
C SER A 238 -16.87 2.98 -8.24
N LEU A 239 -16.86 4.19 -8.84
CA LEU A 239 -15.76 5.14 -8.67
C LEU A 239 -15.58 5.54 -7.20
N LEU A 240 -16.67 5.85 -6.50
CA LEU A 240 -16.64 6.14 -5.06
C LEU A 240 -16.08 4.95 -4.26
N SER A 241 -16.45 3.72 -4.61
CA SER A 241 -15.90 2.52 -3.97
C SER A 241 -14.39 2.41 -4.18
N VAL A 242 -13.88 2.74 -5.37
CA VAL A 242 -12.43 2.81 -5.64
C VAL A 242 -11.77 3.86 -4.75
N VAL A 243 -12.35 5.06 -4.66
CA VAL A 243 -11.84 6.14 -3.80
C VAL A 243 -11.79 5.67 -2.34
N ILE A 244 -12.85 5.05 -1.83
CA ILE A 244 -12.92 4.55 -0.45
C ILE A 244 -11.86 3.47 -0.23
N LEU A 245 -11.82 2.44 -1.07
CA LEU A 245 -10.87 1.34 -0.92
C LEU A 245 -9.42 1.86 -0.90
N THR A 246 -9.06 2.68 -1.88
CA THR A 246 -7.69 3.13 -2.05
C THR A 246 -7.28 4.21 -1.06
N SER A 247 -8.20 5.01 -0.53
CA SER A 247 -7.91 6.09 0.40
C SER A 247 -8.01 5.65 1.87
N LEU A 248 -9.17 5.13 2.30
CA LEU A 248 -9.33 4.65 3.67
C LEU A 248 -8.53 3.39 3.95
N GLY A 249 -8.27 2.56 2.93
CA GLY A 249 -7.48 1.36 3.09
C GLY A 249 -6.13 1.59 3.77
N THR A 250 -5.46 2.70 3.48
CA THR A 250 -4.16 3.05 4.09
C THR A 250 -4.21 3.14 5.62
N TRP A 251 -5.35 3.43 6.22
CA TRP A 251 -5.51 3.58 7.67
C TRP A 251 -5.50 2.24 8.42
N GLY A 252 -5.81 1.15 7.72
CA GLY A 252 -5.82 -0.21 8.27
C GLY A 252 -4.67 -1.09 7.78
N LEU A 253 -3.83 -0.60 6.88
CA LEU A 253 -2.72 -1.39 6.35
C LEU A 253 -1.50 -1.34 7.27
N PRO A 254 -0.99 -2.49 7.74
CA PRO A 254 0.08 -2.55 8.73
C PRO A 254 1.37 -1.86 8.27
N GLN A 255 1.78 -2.04 7.00
CA GLN A 255 2.97 -1.42 6.44
C GLN A 255 2.86 0.11 6.32
N MET A 256 1.66 0.65 6.18
CA MET A 256 1.42 2.09 6.14
C MET A 256 1.47 2.69 7.55
N VAL A 257 0.75 2.09 8.47
CA VAL A 257 0.68 2.51 9.87
C VAL A 257 2.05 2.41 10.55
N GLN A 258 2.88 1.44 10.19
CA GLN A 258 4.25 1.27 10.70
C GLN A 258 5.15 2.50 10.47
N LYS A 259 4.87 3.31 9.43
CA LYS A 259 5.62 4.54 9.18
C LYS A 259 5.45 5.56 10.30
N PHE A 260 4.27 5.62 10.91
CA PHE A 260 4.02 6.47 12.08
C PHE A 260 4.73 5.97 13.35
N TYR A 261 5.04 4.66 13.46
CA TYR A 261 5.83 4.14 14.58
C TYR A 261 7.29 4.60 14.54
N ALA A 262 7.82 4.77 13.33
CA ALA A 262 9.23 5.03 13.07
C ALA A 262 9.61 6.52 13.14
N ILE A 263 8.64 7.45 13.01
CA ILE A 263 8.91 8.89 12.95
C ILE A 263 9.49 9.42 14.27
N ASP A 264 10.39 10.39 14.20
CA ASP A 264 11.18 10.86 15.33
C ASP A 264 10.41 11.77 16.29
N ASN A 265 9.71 12.81 15.82
CA ASN A 265 9.08 13.81 16.67
C ASN A 265 7.78 14.40 16.07
N GLU A 266 7.06 15.25 16.85
CA GLU A 266 5.79 15.85 16.45
C GLU A 266 5.90 16.85 15.29
N ASP A 267 6.98 17.64 15.24
CA ASP A 267 7.21 18.58 14.14
C ASP A 267 7.49 17.85 12.83
N SER A 268 8.13 16.71 12.91
CA SER A 268 8.31 15.80 11.77
C SER A 268 6.98 15.25 11.26
N ILE A 269 6.00 14.99 12.14
CA ILE A 269 4.66 14.58 11.72
C ILE A 269 3.98 15.70 10.92
N LYS A 270 4.03 16.95 11.41
CA LYS A 270 3.44 18.10 10.69
C LYS A 270 4.07 18.32 9.32
N LYS A 271 5.41 18.30 9.24
CA LYS A 271 6.15 18.43 7.98
C LYS A 271 5.85 17.24 7.05
N GLY A 272 5.87 16.02 7.59
CA GLY A 272 5.56 14.80 6.86
C GLY A 272 4.17 14.80 6.25
N THR A 273 3.17 15.35 6.97
CA THR A 273 1.81 15.52 6.47
C THR A 273 1.77 16.30 5.16
N ILE A 274 2.44 17.46 5.11
CA ILE A 274 2.46 18.30 3.90
C ILE A 274 3.21 17.60 2.75
N ILE A 275 4.40 17.09 3.04
CA ILE A 275 5.25 16.43 2.04
C ILE A 275 4.55 15.21 1.44
N SER A 276 3.99 14.34 2.28
CA SER A 276 3.28 13.13 1.87
C SER A 276 2.01 13.45 1.06
N THR A 277 1.28 14.51 1.42
CA THR A 277 0.07 14.92 0.71
C THR A 277 0.39 15.44 -0.69
N ILE A 278 1.41 16.29 -0.83
CA ILE A 278 1.86 16.78 -2.15
C ILE A 278 2.37 15.61 -2.99
N PHE A 279 3.16 14.71 -2.41
CA PHE A 279 3.64 13.51 -3.08
C PHE A 279 2.48 12.66 -3.61
N ALA A 280 1.49 12.38 -2.77
CA ALA A 280 0.31 11.61 -3.13
C ALA A 280 -0.50 12.28 -4.24
N LEU A 281 -0.69 13.60 -4.19
CA LEU A 281 -1.42 14.35 -5.22
C LEU A 281 -0.73 14.26 -6.58
N VAL A 282 0.59 14.42 -6.61
CA VAL A 282 1.36 14.38 -7.88
C VAL A 282 1.48 12.95 -8.40
N VAL A 283 1.89 12.01 -7.57
CA VAL A 283 2.17 10.64 -8.03
C VAL A 283 0.87 9.87 -8.27
N SER A 284 0.01 9.76 -7.26
CA SER A 284 -1.26 9.04 -7.41
C SER A 284 -2.22 9.77 -8.34
N GLY A 285 -2.41 11.07 -8.11
CA GLY A 285 -3.22 11.91 -8.98
C GLY A 285 -2.75 11.81 -10.42
N GLY A 286 -1.46 11.90 -10.67
CA GLY A 286 -0.85 11.75 -11.97
C GLY A 286 -1.06 10.39 -12.62
N CYS A 287 -0.95 9.30 -11.86
CA CYS A 287 -1.20 7.94 -12.39
C CYS A 287 -2.64 7.77 -12.87
N TYR A 288 -3.63 8.10 -12.04
CA TYR A 288 -5.04 7.99 -12.42
C TYR A 288 -5.43 8.98 -13.51
N PHE A 289 -4.88 10.19 -13.48
CA PHE A 289 -5.06 11.18 -14.52
C PHE A 289 -4.54 10.66 -15.87
N LEU A 290 -3.33 10.12 -15.92
CA LEU A 290 -2.76 9.51 -17.13
C LEU A 290 -3.64 8.36 -17.64
N GLY A 291 -4.04 7.45 -16.74
CA GLY A 291 -4.92 6.34 -17.07
C GLY A 291 -6.26 6.76 -17.66
N GLY A 292 -6.78 7.91 -17.22
CA GLY A 292 -8.03 8.49 -17.74
C GLY A 292 -8.07 8.72 -19.25
N PHE A 293 -6.89 8.85 -19.87
CA PHE A 293 -6.76 8.99 -21.34
C PHE A 293 -6.59 7.63 -22.07
N GLY A 294 -6.65 6.51 -21.36
CA GLY A 294 -6.45 5.16 -21.95
C GLY A 294 -7.38 4.89 -23.15
N ARG A 295 -8.61 5.38 -23.13
CA ARG A 295 -9.57 5.21 -24.21
C ARG A 295 -9.17 5.86 -25.53
N LEU A 296 -8.28 6.84 -25.53
CA LEU A 296 -7.72 7.42 -26.75
C LEU A 296 -6.76 6.50 -27.51
N PHE A 297 -6.50 5.31 -26.95
CA PHE A 297 -5.64 4.27 -27.52
C PHE A 297 -6.43 2.98 -27.81
N SER A 298 -7.76 3.05 -27.84
CA SER A 298 -8.66 1.89 -28.04
C SER A 298 -8.43 1.15 -29.36
N ASP A 299 -7.89 1.82 -30.37
CA ASP A 299 -7.47 1.23 -31.63
C ASP A 299 -6.34 0.19 -31.49
N LYS A 300 -5.56 0.26 -30.41
CA LYS A 300 -4.41 -0.60 -30.12
C LYS A 300 -4.61 -1.54 -28.95
N ILE A 301 -5.66 -1.35 -28.17
CA ILE A 301 -5.91 -2.07 -26.93
C ILE A 301 -7.03 -3.08 -27.11
N ASP A 302 -6.68 -4.36 -27.04
CA ASP A 302 -7.65 -5.46 -26.98
C ASP A 302 -7.72 -6.02 -25.55
N ILE A 303 -8.74 -5.59 -24.81
CA ILE A 303 -8.94 -6.01 -23.42
C ILE A 303 -9.37 -7.47 -23.35
N ALA A 304 -10.10 -7.99 -24.34
CA ALA A 304 -10.56 -9.36 -24.36
C ALA A 304 -9.39 -10.34 -24.49
N ALA A 305 -8.38 -9.97 -25.31
CA ALA A 305 -7.19 -10.78 -25.50
C ALA A 305 -6.10 -10.57 -24.43
N ASN A 306 -5.88 -9.31 -24.00
CA ASN A 306 -4.70 -8.92 -23.21
C ASN A 306 -5.02 -8.47 -21.78
N GLY A 307 -6.30 -8.30 -21.44
CA GLY A 307 -6.76 -7.81 -20.13
C GLY A 307 -6.49 -6.32 -19.89
N TYR A 308 -7.02 -5.80 -18.79
CA TYR A 308 -6.86 -4.38 -18.40
C TYR A 308 -5.41 -3.97 -18.09
N ASP A 309 -4.58 -4.92 -17.69
CA ASP A 309 -3.18 -4.66 -17.33
C ASP A 309 -2.28 -4.35 -18.54
N SER A 310 -2.81 -4.50 -19.77
CA SER A 310 -2.14 -4.12 -21.02
C SER A 310 -2.30 -2.64 -21.37
N ILE A 311 -3.26 -1.92 -20.78
CA ILE A 311 -3.64 -0.55 -21.18
C ILE A 311 -2.45 0.40 -21.03
N ILE A 312 -1.88 0.52 -19.85
CA ILE A 312 -0.76 1.44 -19.61
C ILE A 312 0.48 1.06 -20.44
N PRO A 313 0.94 -0.21 -20.48
CA PRO A 313 2.03 -0.59 -21.38
C PRO A 313 1.79 -0.16 -22.84
N THR A 314 0.58 -0.38 -23.38
CA THR A 314 0.25 0.00 -24.77
C THR A 314 0.25 1.53 -24.98
N MET A 315 -0.26 2.31 -24.01
CA MET A 315 -0.17 3.78 -24.07
C MET A 315 1.27 4.29 -24.15
N LEU A 316 2.22 3.58 -23.57
CA LEU A 316 3.62 3.97 -23.44
C LEU A 316 4.54 3.36 -24.50
N GLU A 317 4.06 2.38 -25.26
CA GLU A 317 4.85 1.56 -26.21
C GLU A 317 5.58 2.40 -27.25
N ASN A 318 4.94 3.47 -27.76
CA ASN A 318 5.47 4.32 -28.82
C ASN A 318 6.25 5.55 -28.32
N LEU A 319 6.56 5.62 -27.02
CA LEU A 319 7.39 6.69 -26.49
C LEU A 319 8.86 6.52 -26.92
N HIS A 320 9.57 7.64 -26.95
CA HIS A 320 11.01 7.63 -27.24
C HIS A 320 11.75 6.68 -26.28
N PRO A 321 12.78 5.92 -26.72
CA PRO A 321 13.48 4.92 -25.89
C PRO A 321 14.00 5.41 -24.54
N LEU A 322 14.37 6.70 -24.43
CA LEU A 322 14.75 7.32 -23.16
C LEU A 322 13.56 7.43 -22.18
N LEU A 323 12.37 7.77 -22.69
CA LEU A 323 11.16 7.84 -21.88
C LEU A 323 10.72 6.45 -21.41
N ILE A 324 10.84 5.44 -22.27
CA ILE A 324 10.59 4.04 -21.88
C ILE A 324 11.55 3.63 -20.75
N ALA A 325 12.84 4.00 -20.83
CA ALA A 325 13.79 3.74 -19.75
C ALA A 325 13.36 4.44 -18.43
N LEU A 326 12.90 5.69 -18.52
CA LEU A 326 12.38 6.44 -17.36
C LEU A 326 11.14 5.76 -16.77
N VAL A 327 10.19 5.28 -17.60
CA VAL A 327 9.01 4.51 -17.18
C VAL A 327 9.43 3.26 -16.41
N VAL A 328 10.38 2.51 -16.94
CA VAL A 328 10.87 1.28 -16.29
C VAL A 328 11.44 1.58 -14.91
N ILE A 329 12.28 2.62 -14.78
CA ILE A 329 12.86 2.99 -13.49
C ILE A 329 11.82 3.53 -12.53
N LEU A 330 10.84 4.32 -13.01
CA LEU A 330 9.72 4.80 -12.21
C LEU A 330 8.96 3.62 -11.60
N VAL A 331 8.57 2.65 -12.41
CA VAL A 331 7.76 1.52 -11.96
C VAL A 331 8.57 0.54 -11.11
N LEU A 332 9.85 0.38 -11.40
CA LEU A 332 10.77 -0.31 -10.51
C LEU A 332 10.83 0.37 -9.14
N SER A 333 11.06 1.68 -9.13
CA SER A 333 11.11 2.46 -7.90
C SER A 333 9.83 2.30 -7.08
N ALA A 334 8.68 2.46 -7.72
CA ALA A 334 7.38 2.30 -7.10
C ALA A 334 7.15 0.89 -6.54
N SER A 335 7.59 -0.15 -7.26
CA SER A 335 7.39 -1.54 -6.84
C SER A 335 8.35 -1.97 -5.73
N MET A 336 9.64 -1.60 -5.87
CA MET A 336 10.67 -2.01 -4.92
C MET A 336 10.45 -1.38 -3.54
N SER A 337 10.00 -0.11 -3.46
CA SER A 337 9.64 0.55 -2.20
C SER A 337 8.46 -0.13 -1.51
N THR A 338 7.42 -0.46 -2.27
CA THR A 338 6.26 -1.16 -1.71
C THR A 338 6.64 -2.58 -1.28
N LEU A 339 7.36 -3.35 -2.12
CA LEU A 339 7.81 -4.70 -1.79
C LEU A 339 8.63 -4.74 -0.50
N SER A 340 9.59 -3.83 -0.32
CA SER A 340 10.40 -3.77 0.89
C SER A 340 9.57 -3.54 2.16
N SER A 341 8.57 -2.67 2.07
CA SER A 341 7.66 -2.40 3.18
C SER A 341 6.78 -3.60 3.52
N LEU A 342 6.24 -4.31 2.51
CA LEU A 342 5.40 -5.50 2.71
C LEU A 342 6.18 -6.65 3.33
N VAL A 343 7.39 -6.92 2.84
CA VAL A 343 8.19 -8.05 3.32
C VAL A 343 8.72 -7.81 4.74
N ILE A 344 9.06 -6.57 5.10
CA ILE A 344 9.44 -6.21 6.47
C ILE A 344 8.22 -6.35 7.38
N ALA A 345 7.07 -5.79 7.02
CA ALA A 345 5.87 -5.84 7.83
C ALA A 345 5.40 -7.29 8.09
N SER A 346 5.33 -8.13 7.05
CA SER A 346 4.88 -9.52 7.18
C SER A 346 5.85 -10.37 8.01
N SER A 347 7.15 -10.26 7.74
CA SER A 347 8.18 -11.09 8.39
C SER A 347 8.45 -10.67 9.82
N SER A 348 8.46 -9.36 10.12
CA SER A 348 8.60 -8.88 11.49
C SER A 348 7.40 -9.28 12.35
N THR A 349 6.19 -9.12 11.82
CA THR A 349 4.96 -9.54 12.48
C THR A 349 4.98 -11.03 12.85
N LEU A 350 5.32 -11.90 11.90
CA LEU A 350 5.36 -13.33 12.14
C LEU A 350 6.45 -13.71 13.17
N THR A 351 7.63 -13.07 13.08
CA THR A 351 8.73 -13.34 14.02
C THR A 351 8.41 -12.87 15.43
N ILE A 352 8.03 -11.58 15.57
CA ILE A 352 7.87 -10.94 16.89
C ILE A 352 6.60 -11.45 17.58
N ASP A 353 5.49 -11.53 16.84
CA ASP A 353 4.17 -11.71 17.42
C ASP A 353 3.72 -13.17 17.48
N LEU A 354 4.27 -14.03 16.62
CA LEU A 354 3.93 -15.45 16.62
C LEU A 354 5.09 -16.32 17.14
N ILE A 355 6.28 -16.26 16.51
CA ILE A 355 7.35 -17.22 16.78
C ILE A 355 7.99 -16.96 18.14
N LYS A 356 8.40 -15.72 18.44
CA LYS A 356 9.05 -15.35 19.70
C LYS A 356 8.19 -15.68 20.91
N ASP A 357 6.92 -15.34 20.87
CA ASP A 357 6.05 -15.43 22.05
C ASP A 357 5.42 -16.82 22.24
N ASN A 358 5.38 -17.66 21.17
CA ASN A 358 4.65 -18.92 21.21
C ASN A 358 5.50 -20.16 20.93
N VAL A 359 6.59 -20.01 20.15
CA VAL A 359 7.39 -21.17 19.70
C VAL A 359 8.75 -21.19 20.37
N VAL A 360 9.47 -20.07 20.38
CA VAL A 360 10.83 -19.97 20.94
C VAL A 360 10.87 -18.86 21.97
N LYS A 361 10.61 -19.20 23.24
CA LYS A 361 10.73 -18.27 24.36
C LYS A 361 12.20 -17.83 24.52
N ASP A 362 12.41 -16.58 24.93
CA ASP A 362 13.73 -15.99 25.18
C ASP A 362 14.66 -15.90 23.94
N MET A 363 14.07 -15.66 22.78
CA MET A 363 14.82 -15.43 21.55
C MET A 363 15.60 -14.10 21.62
N SER A 364 16.93 -14.16 21.59
CA SER A 364 17.77 -12.95 21.56
C SER A 364 17.52 -12.11 20.32
N ASP A 365 17.79 -10.79 20.37
CA ASP A 365 17.59 -9.87 19.26
C ASP A 365 18.28 -10.31 17.97
N LYS A 366 19.51 -10.82 18.07
CA LYS A 366 20.23 -11.37 16.91
C LYS A 366 19.49 -12.52 16.25
N LYS A 367 18.91 -13.44 17.05
CA LYS A 367 18.11 -14.56 16.55
C LYS A 367 16.79 -14.08 15.95
N GLN A 368 16.16 -13.06 16.55
CA GLN A 368 14.94 -12.46 16.00
C GLN A 368 15.21 -11.83 14.62
N VAL A 369 16.25 -11.01 14.50
CA VAL A 369 16.65 -10.40 13.21
C VAL A 369 16.98 -11.47 12.18
N LEU A 370 17.68 -12.55 12.56
CA LEU A 370 17.94 -13.67 11.65
C LEU A 370 16.63 -14.34 11.19
N CYS A 371 15.71 -14.59 12.12
CA CYS A 371 14.40 -15.17 11.82
C CYS A 371 13.61 -14.28 10.85
N ILE A 372 13.58 -12.96 11.07
CA ILE A 372 12.95 -11.99 10.15
C ILE A 372 13.56 -12.11 8.76
N ARG A 373 14.89 -12.16 8.64
CA ARG A 373 15.59 -12.30 7.35
C ARG A 373 15.23 -13.59 6.60
N VAL A 374 15.14 -14.70 7.32
CA VAL A 374 14.72 -15.99 6.75
C VAL A 374 13.27 -15.93 6.27
N LEU A 375 12.37 -15.36 7.09
CA LEU A 375 10.97 -15.20 6.73
C LEU A 375 10.76 -14.23 5.56
N ILE A 376 11.60 -13.20 5.39
CA ILE A 376 11.61 -12.35 4.20
C ILE A 376 11.82 -13.19 2.94
N VAL A 377 12.81 -14.09 2.94
CA VAL A 377 13.07 -14.98 1.79
C VAL A 377 11.88 -15.88 1.52
N ILE A 378 11.32 -16.51 2.56
CA ILE A 378 10.17 -17.41 2.43
C ILE A 378 8.96 -16.66 1.88
N PHE A 379 8.66 -15.48 2.42
CA PHE A 379 7.52 -14.66 1.99
C PHE A 379 7.66 -14.22 0.52
N ILE A 380 8.85 -13.77 0.13
CA ILE A 380 9.16 -13.39 -1.25
C ILE A 380 8.98 -14.61 -2.19
N ALA A 381 9.52 -15.77 -1.81
CA ALA A 381 9.41 -16.98 -2.62
C ALA A 381 7.95 -17.41 -2.83
N ILE A 382 7.14 -17.44 -1.77
CA ILE A 382 5.71 -17.77 -1.88
C ILE A 382 4.99 -16.78 -2.78
N SER A 383 5.22 -15.48 -2.59
CA SER A 383 4.58 -14.44 -3.41
C SER A 383 4.97 -14.50 -4.88
N ALA A 384 6.25 -14.79 -5.18
CA ALA A 384 6.74 -14.96 -6.54
C ALA A 384 6.14 -16.20 -7.22
N ILE A 385 6.05 -17.32 -6.51
CA ILE A 385 5.42 -18.55 -7.01
C ILE A 385 3.95 -18.29 -7.37
N ILE A 386 3.21 -17.61 -6.47
CA ILE A 386 1.81 -17.26 -6.73
C ILE A 386 1.69 -16.34 -7.95
N ALA A 387 2.57 -15.35 -8.09
CA ALA A 387 2.58 -14.46 -9.25
C ALA A 387 2.79 -15.22 -10.57
N VAL A 388 3.70 -16.22 -10.59
CA VAL A 388 3.94 -17.06 -11.76
C VAL A 388 2.72 -17.95 -12.08
N ILE A 389 2.11 -18.56 -11.06
CA ILE A 389 0.90 -19.39 -11.22
C ILE A 389 -0.22 -18.56 -11.81
N GLN A 390 -0.46 -17.37 -11.29
CA GLN A 390 -1.51 -16.47 -11.76
C GLN A 390 -1.32 -16.02 -13.21
N TYR A 391 -0.10 -15.68 -13.58
CA TYR A 391 0.20 -15.32 -14.96
C TYR A 391 -0.16 -16.44 -15.96
N LYS A 392 0.13 -17.68 -15.58
CA LYS A 392 -0.17 -18.86 -16.43
C LYS A 392 -1.67 -19.20 -16.48
N SER A 393 -2.42 -18.90 -15.44
CA SER A 393 -3.84 -19.26 -15.33
C SER A 393 -4.82 -18.20 -15.83
N ALA A 394 -4.36 -16.99 -16.13
CA ALA A 394 -5.17 -15.83 -16.59
C ALA A 394 -6.42 -15.51 -15.73
N VAL A 395 -6.44 -15.96 -14.45
CA VAL A 395 -7.65 -15.99 -13.62
C VAL A 395 -8.00 -14.68 -12.94
N THR A 396 -7.02 -13.79 -12.68
CA THR A 396 -7.26 -12.55 -11.93
C THR A 396 -6.41 -11.38 -12.41
N PHE A 397 -7.04 -10.19 -12.53
CA PHE A 397 -6.35 -8.95 -12.82
C PHE A 397 -5.61 -8.41 -11.59
N ILE A 398 -4.55 -7.64 -11.80
CA ILE A 398 -3.74 -7.02 -10.73
C ILE A 398 -4.62 -6.27 -9.71
N ALA A 399 -5.57 -5.46 -10.21
CA ALA A 399 -6.44 -4.67 -9.34
C ALA A 399 -7.34 -5.50 -8.43
N GLN A 400 -7.79 -6.68 -8.87
CA GLN A 400 -8.63 -7.57 -8.05
C GLN A 400 -7.85 -8.19 -6.89
N LEU A 401 -6.61 -8.63 -7.13
CA LEU A 401 -5.75 -9.18 -6.09
C LEU A 401 -5.47 -8.19 -4.98
N MET A 402 -5.17 -6.95 -5.36
CA MET A 402 -4.99 -5.88 -4.41
C MET A 402 -6.29 -5.56 -3.67
N GLY A 403 -7.44 -5.59 -4.38
CA GLY A 403 -8.76 -5.40 -3.79
C GLY A 403 -9.06 -6.44 -2.71
N ILE A 404 -8.74 -7.71 -2.93
CA ILE A 404 -8.89 -8.80 -1.96
C ILE A 404 -7.99 -8.55 -0.74
N SER A 405 -6.72 -8.26 -0.97
CA SER A 405 -5.76 -8.02 0.11
C SER A 405 -6.14 -6.81 0.97
N TRP A 406 -6.38 -5.66 0.32
CA TRP A 406 -6.72 -4.43 1.02
C TRP A 406 -8.08 -4.51 1.69
N GLY A 407 -9.07 -5.13 1.04
CA GLY A 407 -10.39 -5.37 1.61
C GLY A 407 -10.32 -6.21 2.88
N ALA A 408 -9.55 -7.28 2.90
CA ALA A 408 -9.38 -8.12 4.07
C ALA A 408 -8.59 -7.41 5.18
N LEU A 409 -7.44 -6.81 4.87
CA LEU A 409 -6.59 -6.15 5.86
C LEU A 409 -7.25 -4.90 6.43
N ALA A 410 -7.65 -3.95 5.60
CA ALA A 410 -8.25 -2.73 6.09
C ALA A 410 -9.69 -2.94 6.58
N GLY A 411 -10.46 -3.86 5.99
CA GLY A 411 -11.75 -4.29 6.51
C GLY A 411 -11.67 -4.88 7.92
N SER A 412 -10.55 -5.58 8.23
CA SER A 412 -10.30 -6.12 9.58
C SER A 412 -9.74 -5.07 10.54
N PHE A 413 -8.77 -4.25 10.11
CA PHE A 413 -7.93 -3.48 11.03
C PHE A 413 -8.26 -1.99 11.12
N LEU A 414 -8.81 -1.36 10.06
CA LEU A 414 -9.05 0.09 10.03
C LEU A 414 -9.85 0.57 11.23
N ALA A 415 -11.05 0.03 11.42
CA ALA A 415 -11.95 0.45 12.49
C ALA A 415 -11.40 0.09 13.89
N PRO A 416 -10.97 -1.16 14.17
CA PRO A 416 -10.36 -1.48 15.45
C PRO A 416 -9.15 -0.61 15.78
N PHE A 417 -8.27 -0.34 14.80
CA PHE A 417 -7.08 0.47 15.02
C PHE A 417 -7.45 1.93 15.34
N LEU A 418 -8.29 2.54 14.50
CA LEU A 418 -8.76 3.92 14.69
C LEU A 418 -9.43 4.10 16.05
N TYR A 419 -10.42 3.29 16.36
CA TYR A 419 -11.16 3.41 17.63
C TYR A 419 -10.28 3.09 18.85
N SER A 420 -9.31 2.18 18.73
CA SER A 420 -8.38 1.89 19.82
C SER A 420 -7.49 3.07 20.19
N LEU A 421 -7.18 3.96 19.25
CA LEU A 421 -6.41 5.19 19.48
C LEU A 421 -7.23 6.31 20.13
N TYR A 422 -8.54 6.35 19.87
CA TYR A 422 -9.38 7.49 20.21
C TYR A 422 -10.44 7.19 21.27
N TRP A 423 -10.98 5.99 21.28
CA TRP A 423 -12.16 5.67 22.08
C TRP A 423 -11.85 4.66 23.19
N LYS A 424 -11.94 5.12 24.42
CA LYS A 424 -11.65 4.35 25.64
C LYS A 424 -12.56 3.11 25.78
N LYS A 425 -13.77 3.12 25.16
CA LYS A 425 -14.76 2.04 25.28
C LYS A 425 -14.62 0.94 24.26
N THR A 426 -13.67 1.02 23.33
CA THR A 426 -13.41 -0.06 22.36
C THR A 426 -13.12 -1.37 23.06
N THR A 427 -13.81 -2.45 22.70
CA THR A 427 -13.73 -3.74 23.37
C THR A 427 -12.95 -4.78 22.55
N LYS A 428 -12.39 -5.77 23.25
CA LYS A 428 -11.74 -6.92 22.62
C LYS A 428 -12.67 -7.69 21.68
N ALA A 429 -13.95 -7.85 22.07
CA ALA A 429 -14.97 -8.53 21.27
C ALA A 429 -15.22 -7.79 19.94
N ALA A 430 -15.29 -6.45 19.97
CA ALA A 430 -15.46 -5.64 18.77
C ALA A 430 -14.29 -5.78 17.79
N CYS A 431 -13.05 -5.85 18.30
CA CYS A 431 -11.88 -6.13 17.46
C CYS A 431 -11.97 -7.51 16.79
N TRP A 432 -12.34 -8.55 17.55
CA TRP A 432 -12.57 -9.88 17.00
C TRP A 432 -13.63 -9.91 15.94
N THR A 433 -14.79 -9.26 16.18
CA THR A 433 -15.88 -9.20 15.21
C THR A 433 -15.41 -8.53 13.91
N SER A 434 -14.66 -7.43 13.98
CA SER A 434 -14.13 -6.77 12.80
C SER A 434 -13.09 -7.63 12.06
N PHE A 435 -12.19 -8.32 12.77
CA PHE A 435 -11.19 -9.21 12.16
C PHE A 435 -11.87 -10.35 11.39
N VAL A 436 -12.83 -11.02 12.03
CA VAL A 436 -13.57 -12.11 11.40
C VAL A 436 -14.41 -11.62 10.23
N PHE A 437 -15.12 -10.50 10.39
CA PHE A 437 -15.95 -9.94 9.34
C PHE A 437 -15.13 -9.54 8.11
N GLY A 438 -14.05 -8.77 8.28
CA GLY A 438 -13.21 -8.30 7.18
C GLY A 438 -12.57 -9.45 6.39
N CYS A 439 -12.04 -10.46 7.09
CA CYS A 439 -11.49 -11.64 6.43
C CYS A 439 -12.59 -12.47 5.75
N MET A 440 -13.68 -12.77 6.46
CA MET A 440 -14.70 -13.68 5.98
C MET A 440 -15.41 -13.14 4.75
N ILE A 441 -15.79 -11.85 4.73
CA ILE A 441 -16.49 -11.26 3.58
C ILE A 441 -15.63 -11.29 2.32
N MET A 442 -14.31 -11.06 2.44
CA MET A 442 -13.40 -11.10 1.28
C MET A 442 -13.11 -12.52 0.81
N VAL A 443 -12.99 -13.49 1.72
CA VAL A 443 -12.85 -14.91 1.35
C VAL A 443 -14.15 -15.40 0.69
N LEU A 444 -15.31 -15.06 1.22
CA LEU A 444 -16.60 -15.41 0.61
C LEU A 444 -16.78 -14.75 -0.76
N ASN A 445 -16.35 -13.50 -0.92
CA ASN A 445 -16.37 -12.84 -2.23
C ASN A 445 -15.47 -13.56 -3.24
N LEU A 446 -14.29 -14.02 -2.82
CA LEU A 446 -13.36 -14.76 -3.68
C LEU A 446 -13.97 -16.12 -4.13
N VAL A 447 -14.59 -16.86 -3.21
CA VAL A 447 -15.08 -18.23 -3.47
C VAL A 447 -16.49 -18.24 -4.09
N ALA A 448 -17.35 -17.33 -3.67
CA ALA A 448 -18.78 -17.30 -4.00
C ALA A 448 -19.24 -15.92 -4.48
N GLY A 449 -18.38 -15.13 -5.09
CA GLY A 449 -18.66 -13.74 -5.50
C GLY A 449 -19.88 -13.62 -6.43
N SER A 450 -20.15 -14.61 -7.27
CA SER A 450 -21.32 -14.64 -8.15
C SER A 450 -22.68 -14.63 -7.40
N HIS A 451 -22.69 -15.04 -6.13
CA HIS A 451 -23.89 -15.05 -5.28
C HIS A 451 -24.09 -13.72 -4.52
N PHE A 452 -23.11 -12.81 -4.56
CA PHE A 452 -23.23 -11.50 -3.96
C PHE A 452 -24.12 -10.58 -4.81
N PRO A 453 -24.74 -9.55 -4.20
CA PRO A 453 -25.39 -8.50 -4.97
C PRO A 453 -24.43 -7.92 -6.03
N ALA A 454 -24.93 -7.56 -7.20
CA ALA A 454 -24.13 -7.15 -8.36
C ALA A 454 -23.03 -6.10 -8.01
N LEU A 455 -23.35 -5.13 -7.16
CA LEU A 455 -22.41 -4.13 -6.69
C LEU A 455 -21.23 -4.74 -5.91
N LEU A 456 -21.47 -5.77 -5.11
CA LEU A 456 -20.47 -6.37 -4.22
C LEU A 456 -19.75 -7.58 -4.85
N GLN A 457 -20.04 -7.94 -6.08
CA GLN A 457 -19.31 -9.01 -6.79
C GLN A 457 -17.87 -8.62 -7.05
N SER A 458 -17.60 -7.33 -7.31
CA SER A 458 -16.25 -6.82 -7.44
C SER A 458 -15.52 -6.84 -6.08
N PRO A 459 -14.32 -7.44 -5.96
CA PRO A 459 -13.51 -7.39 -4.75
C PRO A 459 -13.21 -5.96 -4.27
N ILE A 460 -13.16 -4.99 -5.18
CA ILE A 460 -12.92 -3.58 -4.88
C ILE A 460 -14.11 -2.98 -4.13
N ASN A 461 -15.31 -3.17 -4.66
CA ASN A 461 -16.53 -2.67 -4.02
C ASN A 461 -16.83 -3.41 -2.70
N CYS A 462 -16.58 -4.72 -2.67
CA CYS A 462 -16.69 -5.53 -1.47
C CYS A 462 -15.70 -5.09 -0.37
N GLY A 463 -14.47 -4.79 -0.73
CA GLY A 463 -13.45 -4.27 0.19
C GLY A 463 -13.81 -2.89 0.75
N ALA A 464 -14.31 -1.97 -0.08
CA ALA A 464 -14.80 -0.67 0.36
C ALA A 464 -15.98 -0.83 1.34
N PHE A 465 -16.92 -1.72 1.03
CA PHE A 465 -18.04 -2.07 1.90
C PHE A 465 -17.56 -2.65 3.24
N ALA A 466 -16.58 -3.57 3.22
CA ALA A 466 -16.02 -4.15 4.44
C ALA A 466 -15.44 -3.10 5.39
N MET A 467 -14.72 -2.10 4.83
CA MET A 467 -14.17 -1.00 5.62
C MET A 467 -15.25 -0.13 6.25
N LEU A 468 -16.26 0.27 5.48
CA LEU A 468 -17.37 1.11 5.96
C LEU A 468 -18.20 0.40 7.04
N ILE A 469 -18.53 -0.86 6.82
CA ILE A 469 -19.26 -1.66 7.80
C ILE A 469 -18.41 -1.90 9.06
N GLY A 470 -17.10 -2.10 8.94
CA GLY A 470 -16.19 -2.18 10.07
C GLY A 470 -16.26 -0.96 10.99
N LEU A 471 -16.37 0.24 10.41
CA LEU A 471 -16.53 1.50 11.18
C LEU A 471 -17.85 1.54 11.97
N ILE A 472 -18.87 0.79 11.57
CA ILE A 472 -20.16 0.66 12.28
C ILE A 472 -20.09 -0.51 13.28
N ILE A 473 -19.55 -1.66 12.87
CA ILE A 473 -19.48 -2.87 13.71
C ILE A 473 -18.73 -2.58 15.02
N VAL A 474 -17.57 -1.94 14.95
CA VAL A 474 -16.73 -1.77 16.14
C VAL A 474 -17.42 -0.96 17.23
N PRO A 475 -17.98 0.24 16.99
CA PRO A 475 -18.70 0.95 18.02
C PRO A 475 -19.97 0.22 18.49
N VAL A 476 -20.76 -0.37 17.60
CA VAL A 476 -21.98 -1.09 17.95
C VAL A 476 -21.65 -2.26 18.89
N VAL A 477 -20.73 -3.15 18.50
CA VAL A 477 -20.36 -4.30 19.33
C VAL A 477 -19.72 -3.85 20.65
N SER A 478 -18.94 -2.77 20.65
CA SER A 478 -18.33 -2.23 21.87
C SER A 478 -19.36 -1.72 22.87
N LEU A 479 -20.52 -1.24 22.43
CA LEU A 479 -21.59 -0.79 23.32
C LEU A 479 -22.28 -1.94 24.04
N PHE A 480 -22.37 -3.12 23.41
CA PHE A 480 -23.11 -4.28 23.91
C PHE A 480 -22.21 -5.36 24.55
N THR A 481 -20.89 -5.16 24.57
CA THR A 481 -19.96 -6.15 25.11
C THR A 481 -19.26 -5.66 26.37
N LYS A 482 -18.63 -6.58 27.11
CA LYS A 482 -17.94 -6.29 28.37
C LYS A 482 -16.89 -5.20 28.15
N LYS A 483 -17.01 -4.13 28.91
CA LYS A 483 -16.07 -2.99 28.88
C LYS A 483 -14.65 -3.45 29.28
N PRO A 484 -13.62 -2.84 28.71
CA PRO A 484 -12.24 -3.07 29.13
C PRO A 484 -12.06 -2.67 30.60
N ASP A 485 -11.05 -3.25 31.24
CA ASP A 485 -10.65 -2.92 32.61
C ASP A 485 -10.28 -1.42 32.73
N ALA A 486 -10.77 -0.75 33.81
CA ALA A 486 -10.58 0.68 34.00
C ALA A 486 -9.09 1.06 34.17
N ALA A 487 -8.34 0.25 34.92
CA ALA A 487 -6.92 0.50 35.16
C ALA A 487 -6.09 0.32 33.88
N LEU A 488 -6.44 -0.67 33.04
CA LEU A 488 -5.82 -0.86 31.72
C LEU A 488 -6.08 0.36 30.82
N ILE A 489 -7.30 0.88 30.80
CA ILE A 489 -7.68 2.05 29.99
C ILE A 489 -6.94 3.29 30.46
N GLU A 490 -6.91 3.54 31.77
CA GLU A 490 -6.21 4.68 32.35
C GLU A 490 -4.72 4.64 32.02
N ASN A 491 -4.07 3.52 32.23
CA ASN A 491 -2.67 3.34 31.88
C ASN A 491 -2.41 3.55 30.40
N THR A 492 -3.23 2.94 29.52
CA THR A 492 -3.04 3.02 28.05
C THR A 492 -3.19 4.45 27.53
N PHE A 493 -4.18 5.21 28.04
CA PHE A 493 -4.46 6.58 27.57
C PHE A 493 -3.66 7.66 28.31
N ALA A 494 -3.01 7.36 29.45
CA ALA A 494 -2.16 8.27 30.18
C ALA A 494 -1.00 8.86 29.33
N CYS A 495 -0.62 8.17 28.27
CA CYS A 495 0.40 8.65 27.34
C CYS A 495 0.04 9.99 26.68
N TYR A 496 -1.24 10.25 26.46
CA TYR A 496 -1.68 11.50 25.82
C TYR A 496 -1.67 12.69 26.79
N ASP A 497 -1.91 12.46 28.07
CA ASP A 497 -1.87 13.49 29.11
C ASP A 497 -0.43 13.91 29.43
N LYS A 498 0.50 12.95 29.43
CA LYS A 498 1.92 13.19 29.70
C LYS A 498 2.60 14.07 28.65
N THR A 499 2.18 13.99 27.38
CA THR A 499 2.76 14.79 26.30
C THR A 499 2.30 16.25 26.29
N SER A 500 1.20 16.59 26.97
CA SER A 500 0.74 17.99 27.13
C SER A 500 1.57 18.80 28.12
N THR A 501 2.31 18.14 29.00
CA THR A 501 3.09 18.77 30.08
C THR A 501 4.61 18.80 29.81
N VAL A 502 5.10 18.14 28.77
CA VAL A 502 6.54 18.09 28.45
C VAL A 502 6.85 19.14 27.41
N THR A 503 7.41 20.24 27.86
CA THR A 503 8.02 21.29 27.03
C THR A 503 9.04 20.67 26.08
N GLN A 504 8.74 20.76 24.76
CA GLN A 504 9.67 20.58 23.62
C GLN A 504 10.80 19.57 23.82
N LYS A 505 10.47 18.30 23.94
CA LYS A 505 11.45 17.27 23.62
C LYS A 505 11.51 17.10 22.09
N THR A 506 12.71 17.12 21.55
CA THR A 506 12.97 16.99 20.11
C THR A 506 12.51 15.64 19.55
N ALA A 507 12.36 14.61 20.39
CA ALA A 507 11.85 13.29 20.01
C ALA A 507 10.70 12.88 20.92
N LEU A 508 9.66 12.26 20.33
CA LEU A 508 8.58 11.64 21.10
C LEU A 508 9.14 10.49 21.92
N GLY A 509 9.13 10.62 23.23
CA GLY A 509 9.52 9.56 24.15
C GLY A 509 11.02 9.43 24.41
N LYS A 510 11.76 10.50 24.37
CA LYS A 510 13.03 10.63 25.10
C LYS A 510 12.82 11.26 26.46
#